data_35a7db44f3510277ed839f882bb7d2fb
#
_entry.id   35a7db44f3510277ed839f882bb7d2fb
#
_cell.length_a   1.000
_cell.length_b   1.000
_cell.length_c   1.000
_cell.angle_alpha   90.00
_cell.angle_beta   90.00
_cell.angle_gamma   90.00
#
_symmetry.space_group_name_H-M   'P 1'
#
loop_
_entity.id
_entity.type
_entity.pdbx_description
1 polymer ?
#
loop_
_entity_poly.entity_id
_entity_poly.type
_entity_poly.pdbx_seq_one_letter_code
_entity_poly.pdbx_strand_id
1 'polypeptide(L)'
;MKLKKKPKVFLEVGVFHGVTARNVCELLSSIHKDDFQYVGIDLFEESSENENEVIPNTHFSNPLKRIYFNYIKRQNPYSKKAVEDLLKKFEENVSLIQGNSNKVLKKIDMSKVDYVFLDGGHDYPTVMNDLICSKEVILNNGTVLCDDYDLSYAPGVKQAIDEFVEENNFNCKIICNNRFAKIEKH
;
A
#
# COMPACT_ATOMS: atom_id res chain seq x y z
N MET A 1 15.27 -3.86 21.34
CA MET A 1 13.99 -4.29 20.73
C MET A 1 14.32 -5.39 19.73
N LYS A 2 13.96 -6.65 20.01
CA LYS A 2 14.17 -7.73 19.05
C LYS A 2 13.15 -7.48 17.93
N LEU A 3 13.62 -7.22 16.71
CA LEU A 3 12.78 -7.23 15.50
C LEU A 3 12.10 -8.62 15.45
N LYS A 4 10.80 -8.65 15.67
CA LYS A 4 9.98 -9.80 15.27
C LYS A 4 10.32 -10.09 13.80
N LYS A 5 10.17 -11.33 13.36
CA LYS A 5 10.45 -11.86 12.03
C LYS A 5 10.50 -10.78 10.92
N LYS A 6 11.63 -10.68 10.21
CA LYS A 6 11.74 -9.76 9.08
C LYS A 6 10.78 -10.23 7.98
N PRO A 7 9.88 -9.37 7.48
CA PRO A 7 8.89 -9.79 6.49
C PRO A 7 9.57 -10.24 5.20
N LYS A 8 9.09 -11.32 4.61
CA LYS A 8 9.49 -11.81 3.29
C LYS A 8 8.46 -11.49 2.22
N VAL A 9 7.18 -11.57 2.59
CA VAL A 9 6.06 -11.26 1.69
C VAL A 9 5.41 -9.96 2.15
N PHE A 10 5.53 -8.93 1.33
CA PHE A 10 5.03 -7.59 1.57
C PHE A 10 3.91 -7.25 0.58
N LEU A 11 2.78 -6.79 1.07
CA LEU A 11 1.66 -6.32 0.27
C LEU A 11 1.44 -4.82 0.51
N GLU A 12 1.29 -4.06 -0.57
CA GLU A 12 0.97 -2.62 -0.53
C GLU A 12 -0.32 -2.36 -1.29
N VAL A 13 -1.24 -1.62 -0.67
CA VAL A 13 -2.44 -1.06 -1.29
C VAL A 13 -2.24 0.43 -1.42
N GLY A 14 -2.29 0.95 -2.66
CA GLY A 14 -1.94 2.33 -2.96
C GLY A 14 -0.46 2.49 -3.32
N VAL A 15 -0.08 2.03 -4.51
CA VAL A 15 1.31 2.06 -4.99
C VAL A 15 1.70 3.42 -5.55
N PHE A 16 0.73 4.13 -6.14
CA PHE A 16 0.90 5.45 -6.75
C PHE A 16 2.05 5.47 -7.77
N HIS A 17 3.09 6.27 -7.54
CA HIS A 17 4.27 6.35 -8.42
C HIS A 17 5.35 5.30 -8.12
N GLY A 18 5.10 4.36 -7.20
CA GLY A 18 6.01 3.27 -6.86
C GLY A 18 7.24 3.66 -6.02
N VAL A 19 7.27 4.86 -5.45
CA VAL A 19 8.43 5.30 -4.64
C VAL A 19 8.56 4.47 -3.37
N THR A 20 7.47 4.26 -2.65
CA THR A 20 7.43 3.38 -1.46
C THR A 20 7.76 1.96 -1.87
N ALA A 21 7.13 1.43 -2.93
CA ALA A 21 7.39 0.11 -3.49
C ALA A 21 8.89 -0.13 -3.74
N ARG A 22 9.56 0.81 -4.42
CA ARG A 22 11.00 0.72 -4.67
C ARG A 22 11.82 0.67 -3.39
N ASN A 23 11.53 1.55 -2.43
CA ASN A 23 12.26 1.61 -1.15
C ASN A 23 12.06 0.31 -0.35
N VAL A 24 10.85 -0.25 -0.35
CA VAL A 24 10.55 -1.53 0.29
C VAL A 24 11.31 -2.67 -0.41
N CYS A 25 11.29 -2.75 -1.74
CA CYS A 25 12.03 -3.77 -2.47
C CYS A 25 13.56 -3.68 -2.23
N GLU A 26 14.14 -2.47 -2.21
CA GLU A 26 15.57 -2.28 -1.86
C GLU A 26 15.85 -2.77 -0.43
N LEU A 27 14.98 -2.48 0.52
CA LEU A 27 15.14 -2.95 1.91
C LEU A 27 15.04 -4.47 1.99
N LEU A 28 14.00 -5.08 1.38
CA LEU A 28 13.80 -6.53 1.39
C LEU A 28 14.95 -7.25 0.71
N SER A 29 15.42 -6.76 -0.44
CA SER A 29 16.56 -7.32 -1.15
C SER A 29 17.85 -7.24 -0.32
N SER A 30 18.06 -6.14 0.42
CA SER A 30 19.21 -6.00 1.32
C SER A 30 19.22 -7.04 2.46
N ILE A 31 18.02 -7.51 2.87
CA ILE A 31 17.83 -8.44 3.98
C ILE A 31 17.80 -9.88 3.51
N HIS A 32 17.07 -10.16 2.42
CA HIS A 32 16.71 -11.50 1.96
C HIS A 32 17.36 -11.88 0.62
N LYS A 33 18.07 -10.95 -0.02
CA LYS A 33 18.58 -11.05 -1.41
C LYS A 33 17.38 -11.23 -2.36
N ASP A 34 17.31 -12.39 -3.05
CA ASP A 34 16.24 -12.70 -3.99
C ASP A 34 15.08 -13.51 -3.35
N ASP A 35 15.17 -13.82 -2.03
CA ASP A 35 14.16 -14.61 -1.30
C ASP A 35 13.11 -13.70 -0.62
N PHE A 36 12.43 -12.86 -1.40
CA PHE A 36 11.30 -12.04 -0.97
C PHE A 36 10.26 -11.92 -2.07
N GLN A 37 9.06 -11.46 -1.69
CA GLN A 37 7.99 -11.12 -2.62
C GLN A 37 7.38 -9.77 -2.22
N TYR A 38 7.11 -8.95 -3.22
CA TYR A 38 6.36 -7.71 -3.10
C TYR A 38 5.12 -7.79 -4.00
N VAL A 39 3.96 -7.50 -3.43
CA VAL A 39 2.69 -7.42 -4.15
C VAL A 39 2.15 -6.00 -4.00
N GLY A 40 2.00 -5.28 -5.09
CA GLY A 40 1.42 -3.94 -5.13
C GLY A 40 0.05 -3.94 -5.81
N ILE A 41 -0.94 -3.32 -5.16
CA ILE A 41 -2.30 -3.16 -5.69
C ILE A 41 -2.57 -1.67 -5.85
N ASP A 42 -3.03 -1.26 -7.04
CA ASP A 42 -3.43 0.12 -7.31
C ASP A 42 -4.42 0.18 -8.47
N LEU A 43 -5.21 1.24 -8.55
CA LEU A 43 -6.08 1.53 -9.69
C LEU A 43 -5.27 1.92 -10.93
N PHE A 44 -4.11 2.54 -10.71
CA PHE A 44 -3.26 3.14 -11.74
C PHE A 44 -4.08 4.09 -12.65
N GLU A 45 -4.19 3.79 -13.93
CA GLU A 45 -4.90 4.62 -14.91
C GLU A 45 -6.41 4.32 -14.98
N GLU A 46 -6.90 3.31 -14.25
CA GLU A 46 -8.33 3.02 -14.21
C GLU A 46 -9.08 4.06 -13.39
N SER A 47 -10.22 4.52 -13.92
CA SER A 47 -11.14 5.34 -13.12
C SER A 47 -11.73 4.50 -12.00
N SER A 48 -11.76 5.04 -10.79
CA SER A 48 -12.48 4.43 -9.67
C SER A 48 -13.98 4.35 -9.99
N GLU A 49 -14.60 3.23 -9.63
CA GLU A 49 -16.06 3.10 -9.67
C GLU A 49 -16.73 3.93 -8.55
N ASN A 50 -15.95 4.39 -7.58
CA ASN A 50 -16.37 5.28 -6.50
C ASN A 50 -16.02 6.73 -6.87
N GLU A 51 -17.04 7.57 -7.05
CA GLU A 51 -16.88 9.01 -7.36
C GLU A 51 -16.03 9.79 -6.32
N ASN A 52 -15.76 9.19 -5.16
CA ASN A 52 -14.99 9.79 -4.06
C ASN A 52 -13.49 9.46 -4.10
N GLU A 53 -13.04 8.52 -4.93
CA GLU A 53 -11.62 8.25 -5.11
C GLU A 53 -11.05 9.20 -6.17
N VAL A 54 -10.30 10.18 -5.73
CA VAL A 54 -9.65 11.15 -6.62
C VAL A 54 -8.45 10.48 -7.28
N ILE A 55 -8.53 10.23 -8.60
CA ILE A 55 -7.35 9.89 -9.38
C ILE A 55 -6.34 11.06 -9.24
N PRO A 56 -5.13 10.81 -8.77
CA PRO A 56 -4.16 11.87 -8.57
C PRO A 56 -3.91 12.64 -9.86
N ASN A 57 -4.16 13.94 -9.82
CA ASN A 57 -3.91 14.79 -10.96
C ASN A 57 -2.39 14.95 -11.13
N THR A 58 -1.81 14.32 -12.16
CA THR A 58 -0.37 14.29 -12.44
C THR A 58 0.17 15.63 -12.96
N HIS A 59 -0.32 16.74 -12.43
CA HIS A 59 0.23 18.06 -12.74
C HIS A 59 1.60 18.23 -12.07
N PHE A 60 2.65 17.99 -12.85
CA PHE A 60 3.99 18.35 -12.40
C PHE A 60 4.11 19.87 -12.23
N SER A 61 4.34 20.32 -11.02
CA SER A 61 4.72 21.71 -10.72
C SER A 61 6.06 22.12 -11.34
N ASN A 62 6.93 21.14 -11.66
CA ASN A 62 8.21 21.38 -12.33
C ASN A 62 8.06 21.23 -13.86
N PRO A 63 8.23 22.32 -14.65
CA PRO A 63 8.04 22.30 -16.10
C PRO A 63 9.02 21.35 -16.82
N LEU A 64 10.24 21.15 -16.32
CA LEU A 64 11.21 20.22 -16.92
C LEU A 64 10.76 18.76 -16.76
N LYS A 65 10.18 18.39 -15.61
CA LYS A 65 9.60 17.05 -15.42
C LYS A 65 8.40 16.86 -16.35
N ARG A 66 7.55 17.87 -16.51
CA ARG A 66 6.41 17.84 -17.44
C ARG A 66 6.84 17.61 -18.88
N ILE A 67 7.87 18.33 -19.36
CA ILE A 67 8.44 18.16 -20.71
C ILE A 67 9.02 16.73 -20.84
N TYR A 68 9.79 16.26 -19.86
CA TYR A 68 10.39 14.94 -19.89
C TYR A 68 9.35 13.82 -20.01
N PHE A 69 8.32 13.83 -19.18
CA PHE A 69 7.28 12.79 -19.22
C PHE A 69 6.38 12.90 -20.45
N ASN A 70 5.98 14.10 -20.86
CA ASN A 70 5.06 14.29 -21.99
C ASN A 70 5.72 14.08 -23.36
N TYR A 71 6.99 14.48 -23.52
CA TYR A 71 7.64 14.52 -24.84
C TYR A 71 8.77 13.49 -25.00
N ILE A 72 9.49 13.14 -23.94
CA ILE A 72 10.61 12.20 -24.00
C ILE A 72 10.15 10.79 -23.65
N LYS A 73 9.58 10.59 -22.47
CA LYS A 73 9.06 9.27 -22.05
C LYS A 73 7.73 8.91 -22.70
N ARG A 74 6.90 9.90 -23.03
CA ARG A 74 5.53 9.72 -23.55
C ARG A 74 4.70 8.71 -22.74
N GLN A 75 4.87 8.73 -21.42
CA GLN A 75 4.28 7.77 -20.50
C GLN A 75 3.69 8.51 -19.31
N ASN A 76 2.48 8.13 -18.91
CA ASN A 76 1.89 8.62 -17.67
C ASN A 76 2.68 8.04 -16.48
N PRO A 77 3.24 8.88 -15.59
CA PRO A 77 3.98 8.39 -14.42
C PRO A 77 3.11 7.64 -13.41
N TYR A 78 1.79 7.80 -13.46
CA TYR A 78 0.81 7.06 -12.67
C TYR A 78 0.30 5.81 -13.42
N SER A 79 1.04 5.27 -14.36
CA SER A 79 0.68 4.02 -15.04
C SER A 79 1.36 2.82 -14.41
N LYS A 80 0.69 1.68 -14.45
CA LYS A 80 1.27 0.40 -14.05
C LYS A 80 2.63 0.17 -14.72
N LYS A 81 2.72 0.46 -16.03
CA LYS A 81 3.95 0.34 -16.80
C LYS A 81 5.09 1.22 -16.29
N ALA A 82 4.80 2.45 -15.84
CA ALA A 82 5.82 3.33 -15.29
C ALA A 82 6.40 2.77 -13.97
N VAL A 83 5.55 2.15 -13.15
CA VAL A 83 5.96 1.49 -11.91
C VAL A 83 6.71 0.19 -12.19
N GLU A 84 6.29 -0.62 -13.17
CA GLU A 84 7.04 -1.80 -13.63
C GLU A 84 8.44 -1.41 -14.09
N ASP A 85 8.58 -0.35 -14.90
CA ASP A 85 9.88 0.16 -15.35
C ASP A 85 10.76 0.64 -14.17
N LEU A 86 10.15 1.28 -13.15
CA LEU A 86 10.84 1.70 -11.93
C LEU A 86 11.36 0.53 -11.11
N LEU A 87 10.58 -0.57 -11.05
CA LEU A 87 10.87 -1.76 -10.27
C LEU A 87 11.57 -2.85 -11.06
N LYS A 88 12.00 -2.58 -12.30
CA LYS A 88 12.60 -3.57 -13.22
C LYS A 88 13.74 -4.36 -12.61
N LYS A 89 14.54 -3.75 -11.73
CA LYS A 89 15.62 -4.43 -10.97
C LYS A 89 15.12 -5.62 -10.14
N PHE A 90 13.84 -5.62 -9.77
CA PHE A 90 13.19 -6.58 -8.88
C PHE A 90 12.09 -7.38 -9.60
N GLU A 91 12.06 -7.40 -10.93
CA GLU A 91 10.96 -7.97 -11.72
C GLU A 91 10.57 -9.40 -11.34
N GLU A 92 11.52 -10.22 -10.92
CA GLU A 92 11.29 -11.62 -10.48
C GLU A 92 10.59 -11.69 -9.09
N ASN A 93 10.67 -10.62 -8.30
CA ASN A 93 10.16 -10.57 -6.93
C ASN A 93 8.90 -9.70 -6.79
N VAL A 94 8.50 -8.98 -7.84
CA VAL A 94 7.44 -7.97 -7.81
C VAL A 94 6.24 -8.43 -8.63
N SER A 95 5.06 -8.30 -8.03
CA SER A 95 3.78 -8.48 -8.71
C SER A 95 2.94 -7.23 -8.54
N LEU A 96 2.62 -6.55 -9.66
CA LEU A 96 1.71 -5.41 -9.65
C LEU A 96 0.34 -5.82 -10.19
N ILE A 97 -0.69 -5.58 -9.38
CA ILE A 97 -2.09 -5.91 -9.70
C ILE A 97 -2.86 -4.60 -9.86
N GLN A 98 -3.37 -4.39 -11.07
CA GLN A 98 -4.24 -3.25 -11.36
C GLN A 98 -5.67 -3.60 -10.98
N GLY A 99 -6.32 -2.74 -10.20
CA GLY A 99 -7.73 -2.87 -9.85
C GLY A 99 -8.07 -2.34 -8.46
N ASN A 100 -9.36 -2.28 -8.19
CA ASN A 100 -9.90 -1.83 -6.91
C ASN A 100 -9.61 -2.83 -5.79
N SER A 101 -9.02 -2.35 -4.67
CA SER A 101 -8.66 -3.17 -3.51
C SER A 101 -9.82 -3.99 -2.97
N ASN A 102 -11.05 -3.43 -2.95
CA ASN A 102 -12.27 -4.11 -2.52
C ASN A 102 -12.55 -5.44 -3.27
N LYS A 103 -12.06 -5.55 -4.52
CA LYS A 103 -12.23 -6.75 -5.36
C LYS A 103 -10.98 -7.62 -5.38
N VAL A 104 -9.80 -6.99 -5.38
CA VAL A 104 -8.50 -7.67 -5.55
C VAL A 104 -8.08 -8.40 -4.28
N LEU A 105 -8.17 -7.74 -3.11
CA LEU A 105 -7.74 -8.32 -1.83
C LEU A 105 -8.44 -9.65 -1.50
N LYS A 106 -9.71 -9.78 -1.87
CA LYS A 106 -10.50 -11.01 -1.67
C LYS A 106 -9.97 -12.23 -2.43
N LYS A 107 -9.06 -12.02 -3.40
CA LYS A 107 -8.47 -13.09 -4.23
C LYS A 107 -7.04 -13.42 -3.80
N ILE A 108 -6.47 -12.68 -2.86
CA ILE A 108 -5.11 -12.88 -2.37
C ILE A 108 -5.12 -13.83 -1.18
N ASP A 109 -4.22 -14.80 -1.19
CA ASP A 109 -3.99 -15.69 -0.06
C ASP A 109 -3.20 -14.95 1.05
N MET A 110 -3.93 -14.31 1.94
CA MET A 110 -3.37 -13.51 3.04
C MET A 110 -2.58 -14.34 4.05
N SER A 111 -2.75 -15.67 4.07
CA SER A 111 -1.99 -16.55 4.96
C SER A 111 -0.48 -16.56 4.68
N LYS A 112 -0.09 -16.15 3.48
CA LYS A 112 1.30 -16.07 3.03
C LYS A 112 1.94 -14.69 3.21
N VAL A 113 1.13 -13.68 3.56
CA VAL A 113 1.59 -12.29 3.68
C VAL A 113 2.11 -12.04 5.09
N ASP A 114 3.30 -11.47 5.21
CA ASP A 114 3.90 -11.13 6.50
C ASP A 114 3.62 -9.68 6.93
N TYR A 115 3.46 -8.79 5.95
CA TYR A 115 3.31 -7.36 6.17
C TYR A 115 2.37 -6.73 5.14
N VAL A 116 1.42 -5.94 5.60
CA VAL A 116 0.52 -5.16 4.74
C VAL A 116 0.73 -3.67 5.01
N PHE A 117 0.84 -2.88 3.96
CA PHE A 117 0.81 -1.43 4.00
C PHE A 117 -0.43 -0.92 3.28
N LEU A 118 -1.31 -0.22 4.00
CA LEU A 118 -2.55 0.35 3.50
C LEU A 118 -2.36 1.86 3.35
N ASP A 119 -2.26 2.33 2.10
CA ASP A 119 -2.07 3.72 1.70
C ASP A 119 -2.94 4.04 0.45
N GLY A 120 -4.13 3.46 0.40
CA GLY A 120 -5.04 3.55 -0.74
C GLY A 120 -6.22 4.48 -0.51
N GLY A 121 -7.39 3.92 -0.23
CA GLY A 121 -8.62 4.69 -0.02
C GLY A 121 -8.63 5.49 1.29
N HIS A 122 -9.35 6.62 1.29
CA HIS A 122 -9.48 7.50 2.45
C HIS A 122 -10.91 7.51 3.03
N ASP A 123 -11.85 6.84 2.38
CA ASP A 123 -13.21 6.68 2.88
C ASP A 123 -13.33 5.48 3.83
N TYR A 124 -14.23 5.60 4.81
CA TYR A 124 -14.44 4.57 5.82
C TYR A 124 -14.75 3.17 5.22
N PRO A 125 -15.67 2.99 4.24
CA PRO A 125 -15.99 1.67 3.71
C PRO A 125 -14.80 0.98 3.04
N THR A 126 -13.98 1.71 2.29
CA THR A 126 -12.80 1.15 1.62
C THR A 126 -11.74 0.73 2.63
N VAL A 127 -11.41 1.60 3.59
CA VAL A 127 -10.41 1.29 4.63
C VAL A 127 -10.86 0.12 5.50
N MET A 128 -12.13 0.08 5.91
CA MET A 128 -12.68 -1.04 6.70
C MET A 128 -12.61 -2.35 5.93
N ASN A 129 -12.96 -2.36 4.63
CA ASN A 129 -12.83 -3.56 3.82
C ASN A 129 -11.37 -4.04 3.71
N ASP A 130 -10.42 -3.12 3.50
CA ASP A 130 -9.00 -3.46 3.39
C ASP A 130 -8.44 -4.03 4.71
N LEU A 131 -8.88 -3.48 5.85
CA LEU A 131 -8.57 -3.99 7.18
C LEU A 131 -9.16 -5.39 7.41
N ILE A 132 -10.42 -5.61 7.06
CA ILE A 132 -11.08 -6.92 7.19
C ILE A 132 -10.35 -7.97 6.35
N CYS A 133 -9.99 -7.65 5.10
CA CYS A 133 -9.21 -8.53 4.24
C CYS A 133 -7.80 -8.83 4.82
N SER A 134 -7.21 -7.86 5.52
CA SER A 134 -5.87 -7.99 6.11
C SER A 134 -5.86 -8.67 7.49
N LYS A 135 -7.02 -8.99 8.06
CA LYS A 135 -7.15 -9.56 9.41
C LYS A 135 -6.34 -10.85 9.60
N GLU A 136 -6.32 -11.71 8.60
CA GLU A 136 -5.60 -12.99 8.65
C GLU A 136 -4.09 -12.79 8.84
N VAL A 137 -3.52 -11.74 8.25
CA VAL A 137 -2.10 -11.37 8.43
C VAL A 137 -1.79 -11.12 9.90
N ILE A 138 -2.65 -10.36 10.59
CA ILE A 138 -2.48 -10.05 12.02
C ILE A 138 -2.62 -11.33 12.86
N LEU A 139 -3.60 -12.18 12.55
CA LEU A 139 -3.82 -13.45 13.25
C LEU A 139 -2.62 -14.39 13.12
N ASN A 140 -1.90 -14.35 12.01
CA ASN A 140 -0.68 -15.11 11.72
C ASN A 140 0.62 -14.43 12.21
N ASN A 141 0.50 -13.46 13.14
CA ASN A 141 1.61 -12.68 13.70
C ASN A 141 2.35 -11.78 12.69
N GLY A 142 1.70 -11.42 11.61
CA GLY A 142 2.14 -10.36 10.70
C GLY A 142 1.77 -8.97 11.24
N THR A 143 2.04 -7.96 10.44
CA THR A 143 1.79 -6.56 10.78
C THR A 143 0.97 -5.90 9.69
N VAL A 144 -0.02 -5.09 10.07
CA VAL A 144 -0.70 -4.15 9.18
C VAL A 144 -0.30 -2.74 9.58
N LEU A 145 0.20 -1.96 8.63
CA LEU A 145 0.52 -0.54 8.78
C LEU A 145 -0.42 0.27 7.91
N CYS A 146 -1.14 1.22 8.50
CA CYS A 146 -2.04 2.13 7.78
C CYS A 146 -1.43 3.53 7.77
N ASP A 147 -1.38 4.19 6.60
CA ASP A 147 -1.05 5.61 6.48
C ASP A 147 -2.27 6.48 6.79
N ASP A 148 -2.05 7.77 6.91
CA ASP A 148 -3.07 8.83 7.02
C ASP A 148 -4.05 8.70 8.21
N TYR A 149 -3.59 8.08 9.32
CA TYR A 149 -4.44 7.74 10.47
C TYR A 149 -5.21 8.94 11.05
N ASP A 150 -4.56 10.08 11.26
CA ASP A 150 -5.18 11.25 11.92
C ASP A 150 -4.98 12.51 11.07
N LEU A 151 -5.31 12.41 9.79
CA LEU A 151 -5.24 13.53 8.87
C LEU A 151 -6.62 14.13 8.62
N SER A 152 -6.71 15.45 8.69
CA SER A 152 -7.96 16.20 8.61
C SER A 152 -8.76 15.99 7.33
N TYR A 153 -8.10 15.61 6.23
CA TYR A 153 -8.75 15.35 4.96
C TYR A 153 -9.24 13.89 4.81
N ALA A 154 -8.87 13.01 5.73
CA ALA A 154 -9.18 11.57 5.67
C ALA A 154 -9.81 11.04 6.98
N PRO A 155 -10.91 11.64 7.50
CA PRO A 155 -11.48 11.26 8.80
C PRO A 155 -11.99 9.82 8.83
N GLY A 156 -12.36 9.25 7.68
CA GLY A 156 -12.82 7.87 7.56
C GLY A 156 -11.74 6.84 7.89
N VAL A 157 -10.46 7.16 7.68
CA VAL A 157 -9.32 6.27 7.98
C VAL A 157 -9.24 6.00 9.48
N LYS A 158 -9.22 7.07 10.29
CA LYS A 158 -9.14 6.95 11.75
C LYS A 158 -10.32 6.17 12.30
N GLN A 159 -11.54 6.52 11.88
CA GLN A 159 -12.74 5.84 12.34
C GLN A 159 -12.70 4.34 12.05
N ALA A 160 -12.36 3.94 10.82
CA ALA A 160 -12.30 2.52 10.44
C ALA A 160 -11.24 1.76 11.25
N ILE A 161 -10.06 2.36 11.46
CA ILE A 161 -8.98 1.73 12.23
C ILE A 161 -9.38 1.54 13.69
N ASP A 162 -9.92 2.58 14.34
CA ASP A 162 -10.29 2.55 15.76
C ASP A 162 -11.37 1.48 16.00
N GLU A 163 -12.43 1.44 15.18
CA GLU A 163 -13.50 0.44 15.26
C GLU A 163 -12.96 -0.99 15.00
N PHE A 164 -12.16 -1.18 13.94
CA PHE A 164 -11.60 -2.49 13.62
C PHE A 164 -10.70 -3.05 14.74
N VAL A 165 -9.88 -2.20 15.33
CA VAL A 165 -8.97 -2.58 16.43
C VAL A 165 -9.76 -2.97 17.68
N GLU A 166 -10.77 -2.18 18.05
CA GLU A 166 -11.63 -2.42 19.21
C GLU A 166 -12.41 -3.73 19.04
N GLU A 167 -13.12 -3.91 17.92
CA GLU A 167 -13.93 -5.10 17.64
C GLU A 167 -13.13 -6.40 17.65
N ASN A 168 -11.86 -6.36 17.23
CA ASN A 168 -11.00 -7.55 17.12
C ASN A 168 -10.01 -7.72 18.27
N ASN A 169 -9.99 -6.78 19.22
CA ASN A 169 -9.05 -6.76 20.35
C ASN A 169 -7.59 -6.91 19.90
N PHE A 170 -7.18 -6.10 18.88
CA PHE A 170 -5.81 -6.05 18.41
C PHE A 170 -5.00 -4.96 19.11
N ASN A 171 -3.68 -5.08 19.07
CA ASN A 171 -2.78 -4.04 19.55
C ASN A 171 -2.55 -3.01 18.44
N CYS A 172 -2.89 -1.75 18.70
CA CYS A 172 -2.63 -0.63 17.80
C CYS A 172 -1.64 0.34 18.40
N LYS A 173 -0.59 0.66 17.66
CA LYS A 173 0.40 1.66 18.04
C LYS A 173 0.44 2.78 17.02
N ILE A 174 0.13 3.99 17.45
CA ILE A 174 0.22 5.19 16.62
C ILE A 174 1.67 5.70 16.63
N ILE A 175 2.21 5.98 15.45
CA ILE A 175 3.61 6.39 15.26
C ILE A 175 3.73 7.57 14.29
N CYS A 176 4.91 8.21 14.27
CA CYS A 176 5.24 9.33 13.37
C CYS A 176 4.24 10.50 13.45
N ASN A 177 4.05 11.06 14.65
CA ASN A 177 3.15 12.20 14.88
C ASN A 177 1.71 11.95 14.37
N ASN A 178 1.15 10.82 14.75
CA ASN A 178 -0.21 10.39 14.40
C ASN A 178 -0.44 10.10 12.91
N ARG A 179 0.62 9.99 12.12
CA ARG A 179 0.47 9.67 10.71
C ARG A 179 0.13 8.20 10.47
N PHE A 180 0.80 7.28 11.16
CA PHE A 180 0.64 5.86 10.92
C PHE A 180 0.00 5.14 12.10
N ALA A 181 -0.89 4.20 11.80
CA ALA A 181 -1.38 3.20 12.75
C ALA A 181 -0.77 1.83 12.44
N LYS A 182 -0.01 1.28 13.39
CA LYS A 182 0.58 -0.06 13.31
C LYS A 182 -0.26 -1.04 14.11
N ILE A 183 -0.82 -2.05 13.44
CA ILE A 183 -1.73 -3.04 14.02
C ILE A 183 -1.03 -4.40 14.07
N GLU A 184 -1.03 -5.02 15.23
CA GLU A 184 -0.43 -6.34 15.49
C GLU A 184 -1.31 -7.12 16.47
N LYS A 185 -1.10 -8.43 16.52
CA LYS A 185 -1.69 -9.29 17.57
C LYS A 185 -1.10 -8.94 18.94
N HIS A 186 -1.90 -9.06 20.00
CA HIS A 186 -1.44 -8.93 21.39
C HIS A 186 -0.35 -9.91 21.77
#